data_6eb9ac6e0cac944f5d05873142ce434a
#
_entry.id   6eb9ac6e0cac944f5d05873142ce434a
#
_cell.length_a   1.000
_cell.length_b   1.000
_cell.length_c   1.000
_cell.angle_alpha   90.00
_cell.angle_beta   90.00
_cell.angle_gamma   90.00
#
_symmetry.space_group_name_H-M   'P 1'
#
loop_
_entity.id
_entity.type
_entity.pdbx_description
1 polymer ?
#
loop_
_entity_poly.entity_id
_entity_poly.type
_entity_poly.pdbx_seq_one_letter_code
_entity_poly.pdbx_strand_id
1 'polypeptide(L)'
;MLKGIDPLLSPDLLHALAAMGHGDEVVVADANFPAASLARRLLRLDGADAPRALRAILSVLPLDTFTPTPAAVMAVVGAPERVPEPVREFQALVETAAGHAVQFEVVERFAFYERSRAAFAVVATSERRAYGNIILTKGVIPPA
;
A
#
# COMPACT_ATOMS: atom_id res chain seq x y z
N MET A 1 -20.40 -6.58 9.52
CA MET A 1 -19.28 -7.45 9.05
C MET A 1 -19.72 -8.28 7.85
N LEU A 2 -18.79 -8.64 6.99
CA LEU A 2 -19.04 -9.49 5.84
C LEU A 2 -18.31 -10.81 6.01
N LYS A 3 -18.91 -11.89 5.49
CA LYS A 3 -18.27 -13.23 5.52
C LYS A 3 -17.00 -13.21 4.67
N GLY A 4 -15.91 -13.76 5.20
CA GLY A 4 -14.64 -13.89 4.49
C GLY A 4 -13.86 -12.57 4.31
N ILE A 5 -14.34 -11.46 4.85
CA ILE A 5 -13.69 -10.16 4.76
C ILE A 5 -13.05 -9.81 6.11
N ASP A 6 -11.80 -9.40 6.07
CA ASP A 6 -11.08 -8.93 7.27
C ASP A 6 -11.84 -7.74 7.88
N PRO A 7 -12.22 -7.78 9.18
CA PRO A 7 -12.97 -6.69 9.80
C PRO A 7 -12.25 -5.34 9.81
N LEU A 8 -10.92 -5.33 9.61
CA LEU A 8 -10.18 -4.06 9.47
C LEU A 8 -10.55 -3.31 8.19
N LEU A 9 -11.05 -4.02 7.18
CA LEU A 9 -11.52 -3.41 5.94
C LEU A 9 -12.87 -2.71 6.21
N SER A 10 -12.79 -1.42 6.58
CA SER A 10 -13.96 -0.59 6.82
C SER A 10 -14.82 -0.44 5.56
N PRO A 11 -16.09 -0.04 5.69
CA PRO A 11 -16.94 0.22 4.52
C PRO A 11 -16.31 1.20 3.52
N ASP A 12 -15.72 2.29 4.00
CA ASP A 12 -15.07 3.28 3.14
C ASP A 12 -13.86 2.71 2.42
N LEU A 13 -13.04 1.90 3.11
CA LEU A 13 -11.88 1.27 2.50
C LEU A 13 -12.31 0.22 1.47
N LEU A 14 -13.28 -0.62 1.77
CA LEU A 14 -13.84 -1.59 0.81
C LEU A 14 -14.40 -0.88 -0.42
N HIS A 15 -15.13 0.21 -0.23
CA HIS A 15 -15.65 1.01 -1.34
C HIS A 15 -14.51 1.54 -2.22
N ALA A 16 -13.47 2.11 -1.62
CA ALA A 16 -12.34 2.66 -2.38
C ALA A 16 -11.62 1.56 -3.17
N LEU A 17 -11.30 0.43 -2.53
CA LEU A 17 -10.60 -0.69 -3.20
C LEU A 17 -11.43 -1.27 -4.34
N ALA A 18 -12.75 -1.37 -4.16
CA ALA A 18 -13.67 -1.85 -5.19
C ALA A 18 -13.81 -0.86 -6.35
N ALA A 19 -13.78 0.43 -6.06
CA ALA A 19 -13.91 1.50 -7.06
C ALA A 19 -12.63 1.70 -7.90
N MET A 20 -11.47 1.31 -7.38
CA MET A 20 -10.20 1.38 -8.12
C MET A 20 -10.27 0.52 -9.38
N GLY A 21 -9.73 1.05 -10.48
CA GLY A 21 -9.56 0.31 -11.73
C GLY A 21 -8.14 -0.26 -11.88
N HIS A 22 -7.92 -0.98 -13.00
CA HIS A 22 -6.60 -1.50 -13.34
C HIS A 22 -5.58 -0.36 -13.47
N GLY A 23 -4.47 -0.49 -12.78
CA GLY A 23 -3.39 0.51 -12.79
C GLY A 23 -3.55 1.62 -11.76
N ASP A 24 -4.71 1.75 -11.12
CA ASP A 24 -4.87 2.69 -10.02
C ASP A 24 -4.00 2.26 -8.83
N GLU A 25 -3.54 3.25 -8.06
CA GLU A 25 -2.63 3.01 -6.95
C GLU A 25 -3.28 3.38 -5.61
N VAL A 26 -2.94 2.62 -4.58
CA VAL A 26 -3.29 2.90 -3.18
C VAL A 26 -2.03 2.95 -2.34
N VAL A 27 -1.93 3.96 -1.47
CA VAL A 27 -0.80 4.13 -0.55
C VAL A 27 -1.22 3.65 0.83
N VAL A 28 -0.39 2.83 1.46
CA VAL A 28 -0.48 2.52 2.90
C VAL A 28 0.64 3.28 3.58
N ALA A 29 0.30 4.18 4.50
CA ALA A 29 1.21 5.17 5.03
C ALA A 29 1.41 5.05 6.54
N ASP A 30 2.62 5.36 7.02
CA ASP A 30 2.92 5.43 8.44
C ASP A 30 2.28 6.67 9.10
N ALA A 31 2.37 6.73 10.44
CA ALA A 31 1.72 7.77 11.24
C ALA A 31 2.33 9.18 11.05
N ASN A 32 3.54 9.26 10.51
CA ASN A 32 4.22 10.54 10.24
C ASN A 32 4.09 11.00 8.79
N PHE A 33 3.55 10.15 7.93
CA PHE A 33 3.36 10.48 6.53
C PHE A 33 2.33 11.61 6.38
N PRO A 34 2.55 12.58 5.48
CA PRO A 34 1.63 13.71 5.30
C PRO A 34 0.37 13.29 4.51
N ALA A 35 -0.34 12.28 5.00
CA ALA A 35 -1.46 11.67 4.30
C ALA A 35 -2.59 12.66 4.02
N ALA A 36 -2.99 13.43 5.02
CA ALA A 36 -4.09 14.39 4.87
C ALA A 36 -3.77 15.52 3.88
N SER A 37 -2.48 15.91 3.80
CA SER A 37 -2.04 16.96 2.87
C SER A 37 -1.98 16.49 1.42
N LEU A 38 -1.71 15.20 1.21
CA LEU A 38 -1.45 14.63 -0.13
C LEU A 38 -2.65 13.92 -0.72
N ALA A 39 -3.50 13.31 0.10
CA ALA A 39 -4.52 12.38 -0.36
C ALA A 39 -5.63 13.04 -1.17
N ARG A 40 -5.95 12.45 -2.32
CA ARG A 40 -7.21 12.72 -3.02
C ARG A 40 -8.39 12.12 -2.25
N ARG A 41 -8.19 10.91 -1.69
CA ARG A 41 -9.11 10.22 -0.79
C ARG A 41 -8.31 9.72 0.39
N LEU A 42 -8.64 10.22 1.57
CA LEU A 42 -7.99 9.83 2.82
C LEU A 42 -8.85 8.79 3.53
N LEU A 43 -8.25 7.65 3.83
CA LEU A 43 -8.87 6.59 4.61
C LEU A 43 -8.01 6.37 5.86
N ARG A 44 -8.65 6.26 7.03
CA ARG A 44 -7.92 6.11 8.28
C ARG A 44 -8.16 4.73 8.90
N LEU A 45 -7.07 4.09 9.29
CA LEU A 45 -7.08 2.84 10.06
C LEU A 45 -6.33 3.07 11.37
N ASP A 46 -6.88 3.94 12.20
CA ASP A 46 -6.28 4.28 13.49
C ASP A 46 -6.20 3.03 14.38
N GLY A 47 -5.05 2.82 15.00
CA GLY A 47 -4.77 1.65 15.84
C GLY A 47 -4.13 0.45 15.13
N ALA A 48 -4.18 0.40 13.80
CA ALA A 48 -3.50 -0.63 13.04
C ALA A 48 -2.11 -0.15 12.59
N ASP A 49 -1.10 -1.01 12.64
CA ASP A 49 0.18 -0.73 12.00
C ASP A 49 0.11 -0.98 10.48
N ALA A 50 1.15 -0.57 9.76
CA ALA A 50 1.15 -0.69 8.30
C ALA A 50 1.14 -2.15 7.82
N PRO A 51 1.91 -3.09 8.39
CA PRO A 51 1.83 -4.48 7.97
C PRO A 51 0.44 -5.10 8.19
N ARG A 52 -0.22 -4.76 9.29
CA ARG A 52 -1.58 -5.26 9.56
C ARG A 52 -2.59 -4.72 8.53
N ALA A 53 -2.50 -3.43 8.20
CA ALA A 53 -3.32 -2.81 7.17
C ALA A 53 -3.03 -3.40 5.79
N LEU A 54 -1.76 -3.55 5.45
CA LEU A 54 -1.33 -4.13 4.17
C LEU A 54 -1.87 -5.56 3.99
N ARG A 55 -1.78 -6.39 5.03
CA ARG A 55 -2.31 -7.76 4.98
C ARG A 55 -3.81 -7.76 4.68
N ALA A 56 -4.58 -6.90 5.35
CA ALA A 56 -6.01 -6.80 5.12
C ALA A 56 -6.33 -6.37 3.68
N ILE A 57 -5.63 -5.36 3.17
CA ILE A 57 -5.82 -4.86 1.80
C ILE A 57 -5.47 -5.95 0.77
N LEU A 58 -4.34 -6.62 0.94
CA LEU A 58 -3.89 -7.68 0.03
C LEU A 58 -4.82 -8.89 0.01
N SER A 59 -5.65 -9.07 1.03
CA SER A 59 -6.62 -10.17 1.05
C SER A 59 -7.74 -10.00 0.01
N VAL A 60 -7.93 -8.78 -0.51
CA VAL A 60 -8.99 -8.47 -1.49
C VAL A 60 -8.47 -7.75 -2.74
N LEU A 61 -7.30 -7.10 -2.68
CA LEU A 61 -6.76 -6.33 -3.79
C LEU A 61 -5.84 -7.21 -4.65
N PRO A 62 -6.17 -7.43 -5.94
CA PRO A 62 -5.23 -8.10 -6.84
C PRO A 62 -4.08 -7.14 -7.16
N LEU A 63 -2.84 -7.64 -7.07
CA LEU A 63 -1.67 -6.89 -7.51
C LEU A 63 -1.53 -6.97 -9.03
N ASP A 64 -1.06 -5.88 -9.62
CA ASP A 64 -0.82 -5.82 -11.05
C ASP A 64 0.29 -6.79 -11.46
N THR A 65 0.10 -7.45 -12.60
CA THR A 65 1.07 -8.36 -13.21
C THR A 65 1.59 -7.83 -14.55
N PHE A 66 1.09 -6.69 -15.02
CA PHE A 66 1.54 -6.06 -16.26
C PHE A 66 2.76 -5.18 -16.05
N THR A 67 2.97 -4.68 -14.82
CA THR A 67 4.21 -3.99 -14.44
C THR A 67 5.14 -4.95 -13.70
N PRO A 68 6.47 -4.85 -13.90
CA PRO A 68 7.44 -5.65 -13.14
C PRO A 68 7.53 -5.23 -11.67
N THR A 69 7.07 -4.02 -11.33
CA THR A 69 7.15 -3.47 -9.97
C THR A 69 5.79 -2.96 -9.49
N PRO A 70 4.86 -3.88 -9.11
CA PRO A 70 3.51 -3.50 -8.67
C PRO A 70 3.48 -2.90 -7.26
N ALA A 71 4.62 -2.80 -6.60
CA ALA A 71 4.77 -2.19 -5.29
C ALA A 71 5.96 -1.24 -5.28
N ALA A 72 5.80 -0.10 -4.62
CA ALA A 72 6.85 0.91 -4.49
C ALA A 72 7.00 1.35 -3.03
N VAL A 73 8.24 1.57 -2.61
CA VAL A 73 8.58 2.05 -1.26
C VAL A 73 9.48 3.28 -1.36
N MET A 74 9.54 4.05 -0.27
CA MET A 74 10.35 5.27 -0.22
C MET A 74 11.81 4.93 0.07
N ALA A 75 12.72 5.48 -0.71
CA ALA A 75 14.15 5.42 -0.43
C ALA A 75 14.49 6.12 0.89
N VAL A 76 15.35 5.51 1.67
CA VAL A 76 15.89 6.16 2.89
C VAL A 76 16.72 7.35 2.48
N VAL A 77 16.43 8.53 3.01
CA VAL A 77 17.16 9.75 2.72
C VAL A 77 18.63 9.60 3.17
N GLY A 78 19.55 9.81 2.24
CA GLY A 78 21.00 9.66 2.50
C GLY A 78 21.52 8.21 2.50
N ALA A 79 20.65 7.22 2.40
CA ALA A 79 21.02 5.79 2.37
C ALA A 79 20.01 4.98 1.55
N PRO A 80 19.87 5.23 0.23
CA PRO A 80 18.81 4.64 -0.58
C PRO A 80 18.90 3.11 -0.70
N GLU A 81 20.06 2.52 -0.46
CA GLU A 81 20.29 1.09 -0.45
C GLU A 81 19.80 0.39 0.83
N ARG A 82 19.54 1.16 1.88
CA ARG A 82 19.09 0.61 3.16
C ARG A 82 17.62 0.14 3.04
N VAL A 83 17.35 -1.05 3.59
CA VAL A 83 15.99 -1.61 3.66
C VAL A 83 15.46 -1.49 5.08
N PRO A 84 14.51 -0.59 5.37
CA PRO A 84 13.90 -0.47 6.69
C PRO A 84 13.14 -1.74 7.10
N GLU A 85 13.03 -1.97 8.41
CA GLU A 85 12.31 -3.13 8.95
C GLU A 85 10.88 -3.26 8.42
N PRO A 86 10.04 -2.19 8.40
CA PRO A 86 8.69 -2.31 7.85
C PRO A 86 8.69 -2.75 6.39
N VAL A 87 9.67 -2.32 5.59
CA VAL A 87 9.76 -2.70 4.17
C VAL A 87 10.05 -4.19 4.02
N ARG A 88 10.85 -4.78 4.90
CA ARG A 88 11.08 -6.24 4.90
C ARG A 88 9.79 -7.00 5.20
N GLU A 89 8.98 -6.51 6.14
CA GLU A 89 7.67 -7.09 6.43
C GLU A 89 6.73 -6.95 5.23
N PHE A 90 6.73 -5.80 4.56
CA PHE A 90 5.94 -5.59 3.34
C PHE A 90 6.34 -6.58 2.25
N GLN A 91 7.63 -6.78 2.06
CA GLN A 91 8.14 -7.72 1.05
C GLN A 91 7.56 -9.12 1.27
N ALA A 92 7.62 -9.61 2.50
CA ALA A 92 7.09 -10.93 2.85
C ALA A 92 5.57 -11.03 2.61
N LEU A 93 4.82 -10.00 3.01
CA LEU A 93 3.36 -9.96 2.85
C LEU A 93 2.94 -9.91 1.37
N VAL A 94 3.61 -9.08 0.59
CA VAL A 94 3.33 -8.93 -0.85
C VAL A 94 3.63 -10.23 -1.59
N GLU A 95 4.76 -10.87 -1.30
CA GLU A 95 5.15 -12.12 -1.95
C GLU A 95 4.23 -13.27 -1.55
N THR A 96 3.77 -13.31 -0.31
CA THR A 96 2.77 -14.30 0.13
C THR A 96 1.45 -14.10 -0.63
N ALA A 97 0.99 -12.88 -0.78
CA ALA A 97 -0.25 -12.57 -1.50
C ALA A 97 -0.13 -12.86 -3.00
N ALA A 98 1.02 -12.53 -3.61
CA ALA A 98 1.26 -12.73 -5.03
C ALA A 98 1.52 -14.21 -5.38
N GLY A 99 2.07 -14.98 -4.45
CA GLY A 99 2.47 -16.38 -4.68
C GLY A 99 3.78 -16.52 -5.43
N HIS A 100 4.55 -15.45 -5.59
CA HIS A 100 5.86 -15.43 -6.24
C HIS A 100 6.69 -14.24 -5.76
N ALA A 101 7.98 -14.21 -6.10
CA ALA A 101 8.85 -13.07 -5.81
C ALA A 101 8.36 -11.81 -6.54
N VAL A 102 8.40 -10.68 -5.84
CA VAL A 102 7.95 -9.37 -6.36
C VAL A 102 9.06 -8.35 -6.14
N GLN A 103 9.48 -7.70 -7.22
CA GLN A 103 10.44 -6.62 -7.13
C GLN A 103 9.74 -5.32 -6.70
N PHE A 104 10.29 -4.66 -5.67
CA PHE A 104 9.83 -3.34 -5.24
C PHE A 104 10.60 -2.25 -5.97
N GLU A 105 9.89 -1.23 -6.43
CA GLU A 105 10.49 0.02 -6.88
C GLU A 105 10.86 0.85 -5.65
N VAL A 106 12.08 1.38 -5.63
CA VAL A 106 12.55 2.27 -4.57
C VAL A 106 12.52 3.70 -5.11
N VAL A 107 11.66 4.54 -4.52
CA VAL A 107 11.33 5.87 -5.03
C VAL A 107 11.86 6.94 -4.09
N GLU A 108 12.51 7.95 -4.64
CA GLU A 108 12.99 9.11 -3.88
C GLU A 108 11.81 9.79 -3.15
N ARG A 109 12.07 10.39 -1.99
CA ARG A 109 11.07 10.93 -1.05
C ARG A 109 10.06 11.86 -1.73
N PHE A 110 10.49 12.87 -2.43
CA PHE A 110 9.58 13.84 -3.04
C PHE A 110 8.82 13.27 -4.22
N ALA A 111 9.45 12.41 -4.99
CA ALA A 111 8.79 11.65 -6.06
C ALA A 111 7.73 10.71 -5.48
N PHE A 112 7.99 10.10 -4.32
CA PHE A 112 7.00 9.28 -3.61
C PHE A 112 5.79 10.12 -3.17
N TYR A 113 6.02 11.33 -2.66
CA TYR A 113 4.93 12.25 -2.30
C TYR A 113 4.09 12.63 -3.53
N GLU A 114 4.72 12.98 -4.65
CA GLU A 114 4.00 13.34 -5.88
C GLU A 114 3.17 12.15 -6.40
N ARG A 115 3.73 10.96 -6.36
CA ARG A 115 3.01 9.73 -6.74
C ARG A 115 1.84 9.46 -5.80
N SER A 116 1.99 9.77 -4.53
CA SER A 116 0.91 9.65 -3.54
C SER A 116 -0.22 10.66 -3.80
N ARG A 117 0.08 11.86 -4.29
CA ARG A 117 -0.95 12.84 -4.71
C ARG A 117 -1.78 12.31 -5.87
N ALA A 118 -1.17 11.60 -6.80
CA ALA A 118 -1.83 11.01 -7.96
C ALA A 118 -2.56 9.71 -7.64
N ALA A 119 -2.27 9.07 -6.51
CA ALA A 119 -2.87 7.82 -6.11
C ALA A 119 -4.38 7.94 -5.90
N PHE A 120 -5.10 6.85 -6.12
CA PHE A 120 -6.56 6.80 -5.91
C PHE A 120 -6.93 7.10 -4.47
N ALA A 121 -6.18 6.55 -3.51
CA ALA A 121 -6.41 6.77 -2.09
C ALA A 121 -5.11 6.63 -1.30
N VAL A 122 -5.06 7.26 -0.12
CA VAL A 122 -4.02 7.07 0.89
C VAL A 122 -4.68 6.55 2.16
N VAL A 123 -4.19 5.41 2.64
CA VAL A 123 -4.62 4.77 3.87
C VAL A 123 -3.64 5.15 4.98
N ALA A 124 -4.05 6.02 5.88
CA ALA A 124 -3.25 6.44 7.02
C ALA A 124 -3.38 5.41 8.14
N THR A 125 -2.25 4.90 8.62
CA THR A 125 -2.18 3.93 9.71
C THR A 125 -1.56 4.53 10.96
N SER A 126 -1.51 3.75 12.04
CA SER A 126 -0.80 4.11 13.27
C SER A 126 0.62 3.52 13.31
N GLU A 127 1.20 3.17 12.16
CA GLU A 127 2.58 2.67 12.07
C GLU A 127 3.56 3.72 12.59
N ARG A 128 4.33 3.35 13.61
CA ARG A 128 5.24 4.29 14.29
C ARG A 128 6.66 4.28 13.70
N ARG A 129 7.02 3.23 12.97
CA ARG A 129 8.37 3.09 12.40
C ARG A 129 8.51 3.95 11.15
N ALA A 130 9.68 4.57 11.00
CA ALA A 130 9.97 5.41 9.83
C ALA A 130 9.99 4.59 8.53
N TYR A 131 9.63 5.22 7.44
CA TYR A 131 9.58 4.61 6.11
C TYR A 131 8.57 3.44 5.98
N GLY A 132 7.61 3.38 6.88
CA GLY A 132 6.54 2.38 6.85
C GLY A 132 5.47 2.70 5.82
N ASN A 133 5.86 2.98 4.58
CA ASN A 133 4.98 3.41 3.50
C ASN A 133 5.15 2.51 2.27
N ILE A 134 4.04 2.16 1.64
CA ILE A 134 4.07 1.37 0.41
C ILE A 134 2.94 1.82 -0.53
N ILE A 135 3.23 1.86 -1.82
CA ILE A 135 2.26 2.08 -2.88
C ILE A 135 2.02 0.76 -3.59
N LEU A 136 0.76 0.36 -3.74
CA LEU A 136 0.37 -0.83 -4.48
C LEU A 136 -0.36 -0.44 -5.76
N THR A 137 -0.04 -1.12 -6.85
CA THR A 137 -0.74 -0.99 -8.14
C THR A 137 -1.79 -2.10 -8.26
N LYS A 138 -3.04 -1.71 -8.44
CA LYS A 138 -4.14 -2.68 -8.60
C LYS A 138 -4.08 -3.35 -9.97
N GLY A 139 -4.17 -4.66 -9.97
CA GLY A 139 -4.23 -5.48 -11.15
C GLY A 139 -5.64 -5.88 -11.54
N VAL A 140 -5.73 -6.97 -12.29
CA VAL A 140 -6.99 -7.54 -12.76
C VAL A 140 -7.14 -8.97 -12.25
N ILE A 141 -8.38 -9.38 -12.08
CA ILE A 141 -8.72 -10.78 -11.82
C ILE A 141 -9.22 -11.34 -13.16
N PRO A 142 -8.51 -12.31 -13.76
CA PRO A 142 -8.97 -12.89 -15.01
C PRO A 142 -10.27 -13.65 -14.84
N PRO A 143 -11.07 -13.79 -15.89
CA PRO A 143 -12.29 -14.61 -15.83
C PRO A 143 -11.93 -16.07 -15.54
N ALA A 144 -12.85 -16.74 -14.90
CA ALA A 144 -12.72 -18.16 -14.58
C ALA A 144 -12.80 -19.05 -15.83
#